data_33d1aaefb2dcc9d3df35194eef8c33b9
#
_entry.id   33d1aaefb2dcc9d3df35194eef8c33b9
#
_cell.length_a   1.000
_cell.length_b   1.000
_cell.length_c   1.000
_cell.angle_alpha   90.00
_cell.angle_beta   90.00
_cell.angle_gamma   90.00
#
_symmetry.space_group_name_H-M   'P 1'
#
loop_
_entity.id
_entity.type
_entity.pdbx_description
1 polymer ?
#
loop_
_entity_poly.entity_id
_entity_poly.type
_entity_poly.pdbx_seq_one_letter_code
_entity_poly.pdbx_strand_id
1 'polypeptide(L)'
;MALAIFLATGVTMQAQDRLTQYKVRNAISVRTPIMNDSINPKGEKHTKKMLLQTPVVLHLPDAPMQSLTADTAGYLSFEKADKDNKLYLVKTQIRAERFLKGKLKITSPVRWEVFIDGASKQVKDAAEDSITSGSSRDIALSLEPERDYEIIIKLLTASDDKAAPTQKCQL
;
A
#
# COMPACT_ATOMS: atom_id res chain seq x y z
N MET A 1 37.77 30.49 25.85
CA MET A 1 36.34 30.56 25.53
C MET A 1 36.19 30.28 24.04
N ALA A 2 35.90 29.06 23.65
CA ALA A 2 35.75 28.67 22.23
C ALA A 2 34.27 28.65 21.88
N LEU A 3 33.87 29.52 20.97
CA LEU A 3 32.51 29.65 20.48
C LEU A 3 32.32 28.57 19.39
N ALA A 4 31.60 27.50 19.71
CA ALA A 4 31.20 26.48 18.77
C ALA A 4 30.03 27.04 17.93
N ILE A 5 30.30 27.36 16.68
CA ILE A 5 29.27 27.68 15.69
C ILE A 5 28.68 26.37 15.20
N PHE A 6 27.48 26.06 15.68
CA PHE A 6 26.64 25.00 15.10
C PHE A 6 26.13 25.52 13.74
N LEU A 7 26.77 25.10 12.67
CA LEU A 7 26.19 25.17 11.34
C LEU A 7 25.01 24.19 11.29
N ALA A 8 23.82 24.73 11.42
CA ALA A 8 22.59 23.99 11.06
C ALA A 8 22.64 23.77 9.54
N THR A 9 23.17 22.64 9.13
CA THR A 9 23.00 22.15 7.76
C THR A 9 21.52 21.86 7.57
N GLY A 10 20.81 22.80 6.97
CA GLY A 10 19.47 22.57 6.46
C GLY A 10 19.54 21.42 5.47
N VAL A 11 19.14 20.25 5.90
CA VAL A 11 18.91 19.11 5.01
C VAL A 11 17.74 19.52 4.14
N THR A 12 18.03 19.99 2.94
CA THR A 12 17.04 20.09 1.87
C THR A 12 16.60 18.66 1.57
N MET A 13 15.41 18.29 2.05
CA MET A 13 14.78 17.03 1.67
C MET A 13 14.50 17.05 0.16
N GLN A 14 15.46 16.64 -0.62
CA GLN A 14 15.31 16.22 -2.02
C GLN A 14 15.44 14.71 -2.16
N ALA A 15 15.46 13.98 -1.08
CA ALA A 15 15.44 12.54 -1.14
C ALA A 15 13.98 12.09 -1.16
N GLN A 16 13.62 11.29 -2.13
CA GLN A 16 12.42 10.46 -2.06
C GLN A 16 12.63 9.50 -0.89
N ASP A 17 12.13 9.86 0.29
CA ASP A 17 12.24 9.03 1.47
C ASP A 17 11.45 7.75 1.24
N ARG A 18 12.15 6.62 1.28
CA ARG A 18 11.54 5.31 1.11
C ARG A 18 11.00 4.87 2.47
N LEU A 19 9.74 4.48 2.48
CA LEU A 19 9.19 3.81 3.64
C LEU A 19 9.72 2.38 3.65
N THR A 20 10.38 1.98 4.74
CA THR A 20 11.07 0.70 4.82
C THR A 20 10.50 -0.24 5.88
N GLN A 21 9.78 0.30 6.87
CA GLN A 21 9.22 -0.47 7.98
C GLN A 21 7.71 -0.61 7.84
N TYR A 22 7.23 -1.84 7.87
CA TYR A 22 5.83 -2.16 7.67
C TYR A 22 5.35 -3.21 8.67
N LYS A 23 4.07 -3.17 8.98
CA LYS A 23 3.33 -4.25 9.61
C LYS A 23 2.41 -4.89 8.58
N VAL A 24 2.47 -6.19 8.43
CA VAL A 24 1.69 -6.92 7.43
C VAL A 24 0.83 -7.96 8.12
N ARG A 25 -0.45 -7.93 7.82
CA ARG A 25 -1.38 -8.97 8.23
C ARG A 25 -1.28 -10.17 7.28
N ASN A 26 -1.39 -11.37 7.82
CA ASN A 26 -1.46 -12.60 7.02
C ASN A 26 -2.52 -12.49 5.92
N ALA A 27 -2.23 -13.11 4.80
CA ALA A 27 -3.13 -13.10 3.65
C ALA A 27 -4.52 -13.62 4.00
N ILE A 28 -5.52 -12.91 3.53
CA ILE A 28 -6.91 -13.33 3.58
C ILE A 28 -7.25 -13.94 2.24
N SER A 29 -7.65 -15.22 2.22
CA SER A 29 -8.15 -15.85 0.99
C SER A 29 -9.49 -15.25 0.60
N VAL A 30 -9.58 -14.75 -0.61
CA VAL A 30 -10.83 -14.23 -1.19
C VAL A 30 -11.21 -15.10 -2.38
N ARG A 31 -12.26 -15.88 -2.21
CA ARG A 31 -12.74 -16.75 -3.29
C ARG A 31 -13.45 -15.94 -4.37
N THR A 32 -13.15 -16.25 -5.61
CA THR A 32 -13.97 -15.78 -6.71
C THR A 32 -15.31 -16.52 -6.63
N PRO A 33 -16.44 -15.82 -6.72
CA PRO A 33 -17.76 -16.47 -6.77
C PRO A 33 -17.79 -17.53 -7.88
N ILE A 34 -18.13 -18.76 -7.55
CA ILE A 34 -18.04 -19.94 -8.46
C ILE A 34 -19.29 -20.08 -9.33
N MET A 35 -20.39 -19.44 -8.95
CA MET A 35 -21.68 -19.61 -9.60
C MET A 35 -21.98 -18.48 -10.61
N ASN A 36 -23.10 -18.60 -11.30
CA ASN A 36 -23.69 -17.54 -12.14
C ASN A 36 -23.84 -16.19 -11.42
N ASP A 37 -23.60 -16.17 -10.14
CA ASP A 37 -23.45 -15.04 -9.25
C ASP A 37 -22.21 -14.16 -9.57
N SER A 38 -21.48 -14.49 -10.62
CA SER A 38 -20.50 -13.58 -11.20
C SER A 38 -21.14 -12.31 -11.81
N ILE A 39 -22.45 -12.22 -11.73
CA ILE A 39 -23.24 -11.07 -12.18
C ILE A 39 -23.91 -10.46 -10.96
N ASN A 40 -23.66 -9.17 -10.71
CA ASN A 40 -24.35 -8.45 -9.66
C ASN A 40 -25.84 -8.22 -10.03
N PRO A 41 -26.71 -7.74 -9.12
CA PRO A 41 -28.12 -7.47 -9.40
C PRO A 41 -28.37 -6.52 -10.58
N LYS A 42 -27.36 -5.77 -11.02
CA LYS A 42 -27.43 -4.90 -12.21
C LYS A 42 -27.01 -5.58 -13.50
N GLY A 43 -26.72 -6.88 -13.47
CA GLY A 43 -26.26 -7.66 -14.63
C GLY A 43 -24.78 -7.49 -14.99
N GLU A 44 -23.98 -6.83 -14.14
CA GLU A 44 -22.55 -6.64 -14.36
C GLU A 44 -21.77 -7.82 -13.82
N LYS A 45 -20.76 -8.26 -14.56
CA LYS A 45 -19.85 -9.32 -14.09
C LYS A 45 -19.04 -8.86 -12.88
N HIS A 46 -18.88 -9.73 -11.89
CA HIS A 46 -17.93 -9.51 -10.81
C HIS A 46 -16.53 -9.34 -11.39
N THR A 47 -15.93 -8.20 -11.10
CA THR A 47 -14.57 -7.89 -11.52
C THR A 47 -13.62 -8.06 -10.34
N LYS A 48 -12.33 -8.18 -10.63
CA LYS A 48 -11.30 -8.20 -9.58
C LYS A 48 -11.27 -6.91 -8.77
N LYS A 49 -11.75 -5.79 -9.33
CA LYS A 49 -11.99 -4.55 -8.61
C LYS A 49 -13.00 -4.75 -7.47
N MET A 50 -14.08 -5.48 -7.69
CA MET A 50 -15.06 -5.80 -6.63
C MET A 50 -14.43 -6.66 -5.53
N LEU A 51 -13.56 -7.61 -5.89
CA LEU A 51 -12.80 -8.38 -4.90
C LEU A 51 -11.90 -7.49 -4.06
N LEU A 52 -11.24 -6.53 -4.68
CA LEU A 52 -10.42 -5.55 -3.97
C LEU A 52 -11.28 -4.70 -3.02
N GLN A 53 -12.50 -4.37 -3.40
CA GLN A 53 -13.46 -3.61 -2.60
C GLN A 53 -14.16 -4.44 -1.51
N THR A 54 -13.91 -5.77 -1.44
CA THR A 54 -14.44 -6.61 -0.36
C THR A 54 -14.19 -5.95 0.99
N PRO A 55 -15.22 -5.74 1.82
CA PRO A 55 -15.05 -5.12 3.12
C PRO A 55 -14.07 -5.92 3.98
N VAL A 56 -13.04 -5.28 4.44
CA VAL A 56 -12.06 -5.85 5.37
C VAL A 56 -11.94 -4.91 6.54
N VAL A 57 -12.02 -5.45 7.75
CA VAL A 57 -11.76 -4.65 8.96
C VAL A 57 -10.28 -4.27 8.94
N LEU A 58 -10.01 -2.99 8.78
CA LEU A 58 -8.65 -2.45 8.69
C LEU A 58 -7.94 -2.51 10.04
N HIS A 59 -8.70 -2.36 11.12
CA HIS A 59 -8.21 -2.38 12.49
C HIS A 59 -8.86 -3.54 13.25
N LEU A 60 -8.14 -4.66 13.37
CA LEU A 60 -8.48 -5.73 14.27
C LEU A 60 -7.45 -5.72 15.40
N PRO A 61 -7.83 -5.35 16.63
CA PRO A 61 -6.90 -5.25 17.75
C PRO A 61 -6.06 -6.52 17.95
N ASP A 62 -6.69 -7.68 17.80
CA ASP A 62 -6.09 -8.98 18.07
C ASP A 62 -5.56 -9.71 16.82
N ALA A 63 -5.59 -9.07 15.65
CA ALA A 63 -5.06 -9.71 14.44
C ALA A 63 -3.54 -9.69 14.46
N PRO A 64 -2.86 -10.83 14.37
CA PRO A 64 -1.41 -10.87 14.34
C PRO A 64 -0.89 -10.14 13.11
N MET A 65 -0.02 -9.17 13.32
CA MET A 65 0.70 -8.49 12.25
C MET A 65 2.19 -8.81 12.37
N GLN A 66 2.79 -9.18 11.25
CA GLN A 66 4.23 -9.41 11.15
C GLN A 66 4.91 -8.09 10.81
N SER A 67 6.04 -7.82 11.45
CA SER A 67 6.90 -6.71 11.05
C SER A 67 7.74 -7.15 9.85
N LEU A 68 7.67 -6.42 8.76
CA LEU A 68 8.47 -6.65 7.56
C LEU A 68 9.28 -5.41 7.24
N THR A 69 10.49 -5.62 6.76
CA THR A 69 11.37 -4.57 6.25
C THR A 69 11.48 -4.70 4.74
N ALA A 70 11.36 -3.58 4.03
CA ALA A 70 11.59 -3.55 2.60
C ALA A 70 13.05 -3.89 2.25
N ASP A 71 13.26 -4.41 1.05
CA ASP A 71 14.60 -4.68 0.53
C ASP A 71 15.40 -3.38 0.26
N THR A 72 16.63 -3.51 -0.19
CA THR A 72 17.52 -2.36 -0.50
C THR A 72 16.97 -1.44 -1.59
N ALA A 73 16.10 -1.95 -2.46
CA ALA A 73 15.40 -1.16 -3.48
C ALA A 73 14.11 -0.54 -2.95
N GLY A 74 13.69 -0.88 -1.73
CA GLY A 74 12.50 -0.39 -1.06
C GLY A 74 11.24 -1.21 -1.35
N TYR A 75 11.36 -2.44 -1.88
CA TYR A 75 10.22 -3.30 -2.15
C TYR A 75 9.93 -4.27 -1.01
N LEU A 76 8.64 -4.47 -0.74
CA LEU A 76 8.11 -5.62 -0.04
C LEU A 76 7.67 -6.66 -1.07
N SER A 77 7.97 -7.92 -0.81
CA SER A 77 7.54 -9.04 -1.65
C SER A 77 6.59 -9.94 -0.86
N PHE A 78 5.57 -10.43 -1.53
CA PHE A 78 4.55 -11.31 -0.96
C PHE A 78 4.44 -12.59 -1.77
N GLU A 79 3.83 -13.60 -1.15
CA GLU A 79 3.56 -14.84 -1.85
C GLU A 79 2.53 -14.63 -2.96
N LYS A 80 2.79 -15.22 -4.11
CA LYS A 80 1.83 -15.25 -5.20
C LYS A 80 0.60 -16.06 -4.81
N ALA A 81 -0.55 -15.65 -5.32
CA ALA A 81 -1.76 -16.43 -5.21
C ALA A 81 -1.61 -17.74 -6.02
N ASP A 82 -1.96 -18.86 -5.42
CA ASP A 82 -1.95 -20.17 -6.08
C ASP A 82 -3.34 -20.50 -6.64
N LYS A 83 -4.26 -20.92 -5.78
CA LYS A 83 -5.62 -21.32 -6.18
C LYS A 83 -6.66 -20.23 -5.89
N ASP A 84 -6.51 -19.60 -4.75
CA ASP A 84 -7.41 -18.55 -4.29
C ASP A 84 -6.75 -17.17 -4.40
N ASN A 85 -7.54 -16.14 -4.66
CA ASN A 85 -7.04 -14.78 -4.57
C ASN A 85 -6.63 -14.48 -3.12
N LYS A 86 -5.56 -13.71 -2.95
CA LYS A 86 -5.07 -13.32 -1.62
C LYS A 86 -5.17 -11.81 -1.45
N LEU A 87 -5.67 -11.39 -0.30
CA LEU A 87 -5.64 -10.00 0.17
C LEU A 87 -4.61 -9.85 1.28
N TYR A 88 -3.71 -8.88 1.11
CA TYR A 88 -2.76 -8.46 2.13
C TYR A 88 -3.12 -7.08 2.65
N LEU A 89 -3.01 -6.88 3.95
CA LEU A 89 -3.07 -5.55 4.56
C LEU A 89 -1.66 -5.15 4.98
N VAL A 90 -1.15 -4.10 4.39
CA VAL A 90 0.18 -3.56 4.64
C VAL A 90 0.03 -2.21 5.32
N LYS A 91 0.53 -2.10 6.54
CA LYS A 91 0.42 -0.90 7.36
C LYS A 91 1.78 -0.26 7.57
N THR A 92 1.85 1.04 7.45
CA THR A 92 2.99 1.86 7.86
C THR A 92 2.49 3.16 8.49
N GLN A 93 3.38 3.86 9.18
CA GLN A 93 3.10 5.16 9.77
C GLN A 93 4.12 6.18 9.30
N ILE A 94 3.67 7.39 9.11
CA ILE A 94 4.53 8.54 8.79
C ILE A 94 4.23 9.67 9.76
N ARG A 95 5.28 10.39 10.16
CA ARG A 95 5.20 11.58 10.98
C ARG A 95 6.08 12.66 10.38
N ALA A 96 5.57 13.86 10.27
CA ALA A 96 6.32 15.01 9.82
C ALA A 96 6.68 15.91 11.00
N GLU A 97 7.93 16.36 11.07
CA GLU A 97 8.36 17.34 12.08
C GLU A 97 7.87 18.76 11.77
N ARG A 98 7.54 19.02 10.52
CA ARG A 98 7.05 20.30 10.01
C ARG A 98 5.94 20.05 8.99
N PHE A 99 5.15 21.08 8.70
CA PHE A 99 4.14 21.00 7.66
C PHE A 99 4.78 20.60 6.32
N LEU A 100 4.30 19.51 5.74
CA LEU A 100 4.81 18.95 4.50
C LEU A 100 3.66 18.79 3.50
N LYS A 101 3.80 19.40 2.33
CA LYS A 101 3.02 19.06 1.14
C LYS A 101 3.88 18.23 0.22
N GLY A 102 3.39 17.08 -0.15
CA GLY A 102 4.13 16.14 -0.98
C GLY A 102 3.23 15.13 -1.66
N LYS A 103 3.82 14.05 -2.09
CA LYS A 103 3.14 12.93 -2.72
C LYS A 103 3.63 11.62 -2.13
N LEU A 104 2.69 10.75 -1.79
CA LEU A 104 3.00 9.35 -1.56
C LEU A 104 2.93 8.62 -2.90
N LYS A 105 4.04 8.10 -3.36
CA LYS A 105 4.12 7.29 -4.56
C LYS A 105 4.07 5.82 -4.17
N ILE A 106 3.06 5.10 -4.67
CA ILE A 106 2.92 3.67 -4.50
C ILE A 106 3.20 3.00 -5.83
N THR A 107 4.15 2.06 -5.84
CA THR A 107 4.50 1.24 -7.01
C THR A 107 4.20 -0.21 -6.69
N SER A 108 3.31 -0.83 -7.49
CA SER A 108 2.98 -2.25 -7.38
C SER A 108 2.39 -2.74 -8.70
N PRO A 109 2.78 -3.92 -9.21
CA PRO A 109 2.19 -4.49 -10.42
C PRO A 109 0.79 -5.06 -10.18
N VAL A 110 0.43 -5.37 -8.93
CA VAL A 110 -0.89 -5.91 -8.58
C VAL A 110 -1.89 -4.81 -8.23
N ARG A 111 -3.14 -5.21 -8.00
CA ARG A 111 -4.24 -4.31 -7.63
C ARG A 111 -4.11 -3.88 -6.17
N TRP A 112 -4.45 -2.62 -5.89
CA TRP A 112 -4.42 -2.12 -4.52
C TRP A 112 -5.40 -0.97 -4.28
N GLU A 113 -5.74 -0.80 -3.02
CA GLU A 113 -6.45 0.35 -2.48
C GLU A 113 -5.68 0.90 -1.28
N VAL A 114 -5.50 2.21 -1.22
CA VAL A 114 -4.80 2.87 -0.12
C VAL A 114 -5.75 3.68 0.73
N PHE A 115 -5.56 3.56 2.03
CA PHE A 115 -6.27 4.31 3.05
C PHE A 115 -5.26 5.16 3.83
N ILE A 116 -5.63 6.38 4.13
CA ILE A 116 -4.88 7.27 5.02
C ILE A 116 -5.82 7.68 6.13
N ASP A 117 -5.45 7.39 7.37
CA ASP A 117 -6.30 7.57 8.55
C ASP A 117 -7.71 6.97 8.36
N GLY A 118 -7.77 5.77 7.80
CA GLY A 118 -9.01 5.04 7.54
C GLY A 118 -9.83 5.50 6.33
N ALA A 119 -9.48 6.62 5.71
CA ALA A 119 -10.17 7.13 4.51
C ALA A 119 -9.53 6.59 3.23
N SER A 120 -10.32 5.95 2.35
CA SER A 120 -9.88 5.53 1.01
C SER A 120 -9.45 6.74 0.19
N LYS A 121 -8.25 6.73 -0.35
CA LYS A 121 -7.67 7.83 -1.15
C LYS A 121 -7.55 7.48 -2.62
N GLN A 122 -7.16 6.28 -2.93
CA GLN A 122 -6.95 5.85 -4.32
C GLN A 122 -7.05 4.34 -4.47
N VAL A 123 -7.51 3.93 -5.66
CA VAL A 123 -7.61 2.53 -6.08
C VAL A 123 -6.86 2.36 -7.39
N LYS A 124 -6.04 1.31 -7.48
CA LYS A 124 -5.49 0.76 -8.73
C LYS A 124 -6.16 -0.59 -8.98
N ASP A 125 -7.02 -0.67 -9.97
CA ASP A 125 -7.86 -1.84 -10.25
C ASP A 125 -7.31 -2.77 -11.35
N ALA A 126 -6.24 -2.37 -12.00
CA ALA A 126 -5.54 -3.18 -13.00
C ALA A 126 -4.30 -3.84 -12.40
N ALA A 127 -4.02 -5.08 -12.80
CA ALA A 127 -2.74 -5.74 -12.60
C ALA A 127 -1.95 -5.72 -13.91
N GLU A 128 -0.64 -5.70 -13.79
CA GLU A 128 0.33 -5.71 -14.88
C GLU A 128 1.19 -6.97 -14.78
N ASP A 129 1.76 -7.41 -15.88
CA ASP A 129 2.60 -8.62 -15.94
C ASP A 129 3.97 -8.41 -15.25
N SER A 130 4.40 -7.17 -15.11
CA SER A 130 5.65 -6.76 -14.47
C SER A 130 5.57 -5.33 -13.99
N ILE A 131 6.56 -4.87 -13.24
CA ILE A 131 6.66 -3.46 -12.84
C ILE A 131 7.01 -2.62 -14.07
N THR A 132 6.12 -1.68 -14.39
CA THR A 132 6.25 -0.73 -15.49
C THR A 132 6.06 0.70 -14.96
N SER A 133 6.16 1.70 -15.83
CA SER A 133 5.80 3.08 -15.47
C SER A 133 4.33 3.21 -15.06
N GLY A 134 3.45 2.36 -15.61
CA GLY A 134 2.03 2.29 -15.25
C GLY A 134 1.76 1.70 -13.87
N SER A 135 2.73 1.01 -13.26
CA SER A 135 2.59 0.40 -11.93
C SER A 135 2.61 1.40 -10.78
N SER A 136 2.98 2.65 -11.04
CA SER A 136 3.08 3.71 -10.03
C SER A 136 1.87 4.62 -10.03
N ARG A 137 1.48 5.07 -8.83
CA ARG A 137 0.46 6.13 -8.64
C ARG A 137 0.94 7.08 -7.56
N ASP A 138 0.70 8.38 -7.80
CA ASP A 138 0.98 9.46 -6.86
C ASP A 138 -0.31 9.86 -6.13
N ILE A 139 -0.23 9.93 -4.81
CA ILE A 139 -1.32 10.35 -3.93
C ILE A 139 -0.87 11.63 -3.23
N ALA A 140 -1.62 12.72 -3.43
CA ALA A 140 -1.32 13.98 -2.76
C ALA A 140 -1.44 13.82 -1.23
N LEU A 141 -0.43 14.33 -0.53
CA LEU A 141 -0.36 14.35 0.93
C LEU A 141 -0.21 15.78 1.43
N SER A 142 -0.88 16.06 2.55
CA SER A 142 -0.62 17.22 3.39
C SER A 142 -0.48 16.71 4.81
N LEU A 143 0.71 16.85 5.37
CA LEU A 143 1.04 16.35 6.71
C LEU A 143 1.23 17.55 7.64
N GLU A 144 0.51 17.54 8.74
CA GLU A 144 0.66 18.49 9.83
C GLU A 144 1.83 18.10 10.73
N PRO A 145 2.53 19.05 11.35
CA PRO A 145 3.61 18.77 12.28
C PRO A 145 3.13 17.90 13.46
N GLU A 146 4.03 17.07 13.95
CA GLU A 146 3.85 16.28 15.18
C GLU A 146 2.63 15.33 15.19
N ARG A 147 2.01 15.10 14.05
CA ARG A 147 0.89 14.18 13.87
C ARG A 147 1.34 12.89 13.19
N ASP A 148 0.91 11.76 13.74
CA ASP A 148 1.08 10.45 13.13
C ASP A 148 -0.05 10.18 12.14
N TYR A 149 0.33 9.82 10.91
CA TYR A 149 -0.59 9.40 9.85
C TYR A 149 -0.43 7.92 9.61
N GLU A 150 -1.53 7.20 9.67
CA GLU A 150 -1.56 5.79 9.37
C GLU A 150 -1.84 5.58 7.89
N ILE A 151 -1.00 4.81 7.22
CA ILE A 151 -1.18 4.39 5.83
C ILE A 151 -1.44 2.89 5.84
N ILE A 152 -2.58 2.49 5.30
CA ILE A 152 -2.93 1.08 5.09
C ILE A 152 -3.10 0.85 3.60
N ILE A 153 -2.39 -0.13 3.06
CA ILE A 153 -2.51 -0.56 1.68
C ILE A 153 -3.08 -1.98 1.67
N LYS A 154 -4.19 -2.10 1.00
CA LYS A 154 -4.88 -3.35 0.75
C LYS A 154 -4.47 -3.83 -0.64
N LEU A 155 -3.72 -4.92 -0.72
CA LEU A 155 -3.21 -5.51 -1.96
C LEU A 155 -4.04 -6.74 -2.32
N LEU A 156 -4.47 -6.83 -3.57
CA LEU A 156 -5.11 -8.03 -4.11
C LEU A 156 -4.21 -8.66 -5.16
N THR A 157 -3.82 -9.91 -4.93
CA THR A 157 -3.21 -10.77 -5.93
C THR A 157 -4.18 -11.87 -6.32
N ALA A 158 -4.39 -12.05 -7.61
CA ALA A 158 -5.25 -13.10 -8.14
C ALA A 158 -4.40 -14.27 -8.64
N SER A 159 -5.00 -15.47 -8.67
CA SER A 159 -4.31 -16.69 -9.09
C SER A 159 -3.81 -16.66 -10.53
N ASP A 160 -4.45 -15.86 -11.39
CA ASP A 160 -4.07 -15.65 -12.79
C ASP A 160 -3.16 -14.44 -13.03
N ASP A 161 -2.78 -13.69 -11.99
CA ASP A 161 -1.81 -12.60 -12.12
C ASP A 161 -0.43 -13.18 -12.45
N LYS A 162 0.26 -12.62 -13.43
CA LYS A 162 1.61 -13.09 -13.84
C LYS A 162 2.69 -12.55 -12.94
N ALA A 163 2.59 -11.28 -12.54
CA ALA A 163 3.57 -10.65 -11.69
C ALA A 163 3.52 -11.19 -10.25
N ALA A 164 4.68 -11.28 -9.63
CA ALA A 164 4.78 -11.48 -8.19
C ALA A 164 4.24 -10.23 -7.46
N PRO A 165 3.43 -10.40 -6.40
CA PRO A 165 2.92 -9.27 -5.66
C PRO A 165 4.05 -8.58 -4.89
N THR A 166 4.40 -7.39 -5.34
CA THR A 166 5.42 -6.53 -4.72
C THR A 166 4.87 -5.13 -4.53
N GLN A 167 5.40 -4.40 -3.56
CA GLN A 167 4.99 -3.05 -3.25
C GLN A 167 6.16 -2.19 -2.81
N LYS A 168 6.19 -0.94 -3.26
CA LYS A 168 7.14 0.08 -2.81
C LYS A 168 6.39 1.38 -2.52
N CYS A 169 6.73 2.01 -1.41
CA CYS A 169 6.22 3.34 -1.04
C CYS A 169 7.37 4.33 -0.91
N GLN A 170 7.15 5.52 -1.46
CA GLN A 170 8.10 6.65 -1.44
C GLN A 170 7.34 7.93 -1.14
N LEU A 171 7.93 8.82 -0.35
CA LEU A 171 7.46 10.16 -0.08
C LEU A 171 8.19 11.17 -0.95
#